data_205e8ba17d40b8ba77db5494f4332e8b
#
_entry.id   205e8ba17d40b8ba77db5494f4332e8b
#
_cell.length_a   1.000
_cell.length_b   1.000
_cell.length_c   1.000
_cell.angle_alpha   90.00
_cell.angle_beta   90.00
_cell.angle_gamma   90.00
#
_symmetry.space_group_name_H-M   'P 1'
#
loop_
_entity.id
_entity.type
_entity.pdbx_description
1 polymer ?
#
loop_
_entity_poly.entity_id
_entity_poly.type
_entity_poly.pdbx_seq_one_letter_code
_entity_poly.pdbx_strand_id
1 'polypeptide(L)'
;EVKPDIKIIESSLDGTQFIYKDHLKTTIHMLGKHQVENASAAWEICLALPAYLRPSEEVIRKGLEKAQWPGRFEIWEKNPVVIVDGAHNPQGAGALKNAIENYFPDRTIHGVMGVFKDKDYKHIIEILKDTFADVTVTRARGVRSEEPALVAKVWKDYGMEKVRTEDLPAEALKKTREKSAKGDVIVIFGSLSFLQSLKEWEEQD
;
A
#
# COMPACT_ATOMS: atom_id res chain seq x y z
N GLU A 1 -15.83 16.29 13.90
CA GLU A 1 -14.54 15.67 13.55
C GLU A 1 -13.44 16.66 13.86
N VAL A 2 -12.71 16.44 14.94
CA VAL A 2 -11.54 17.27 15.27
C VAL A 2 -10.45 16.84 14.31
N LYS A 3 -10.13 17.67 13.30
CA LYS A 3 -8.95 17.43 12.46
C LYS A 3 -7.73 17.45 13.37
N PRO A 4 -6.90 16.43 13.36
CA PRO A 4 -5.67 16.45 14.16
C PRO A 4 -4.81 17.66 13.72
N ASP A 5 -4.29 18.39 14.69
CA ASP A 5 -3.36 19.52 14.44
C ASP A 5 -2.01 18.94 14.01
N ILE A 6 -1.91 18.64 12.72
CA ILE A 6 -0.75 18.02 12.07
C ILE A 6 -0.15 19.01 11.09
N LYS A 7 1.12 19.35 11.28
CA LYS A 7 1.93 20.11 10.33
C LYS A 7 2.94 19.19 9.67
N ILE A 8 2.70 18.81 8.40
CA ILE A 8 3.70 18.11 7.58
C ILE A 8 4.79 19.08 7.18
N ILE A 9 6.04 18.71 7.43
CA ILE A 9 7.24 19.50 7.10
C ILE A 9 7.79 19.04 5.76
N GLU A 10 7.94 17.72 5.58
CA GLU A 10 8.47 17.10 4.38
C GLU A 10 7.86 15.71 4.20
N SER A 11 7.61 15.33 2.96
CA SER A 11 7.14 13.98 2.61
C SER A 11 7.86 13.50 1.37
N SER A 12 8.49 12.32 1.46
CA SER A 12 9.24 11.69 0.38
C SER A 12 9.07 10.17 0.46
N LEU A 13 9.70 9.44 -0.46
CA LEU A 13 9.73 7.97 -0.42
C LEU A 13 10.60 7.40 0.73
N ASP A 14 11.37 8.25 1.41
CA ASP A 14 12.16 7.86 2.59
C ASP A 14 11.39 8.06 3.89
N GLY A 15 10.22 8.71 3.84
CA GLY A 15 9.36 8.94 4.98
C GLY A 15 8.70 10.31 5.02
N THR A 16 7.96 10.57 6.08
CA THR A 16 7.27 11.84 6.33
C THR A 16 7.74 12.45 7.65
N GLN A 17 8.21 13.69 7.60
CA GLN A 17 8.49 14.50 8.78
C GLN A 17 7.28 15.38 9.09
N PHE A 18 6.85 15.37 10.34
CA PHE A 18 5.70 16.16 10.79
C PHE A 18 5.85 16.61 12.23
N ILE A 19 5.06 17.61 12.61
CA ILE A 19 4.81 18.02 13.99
C ILE A 19 3.34 17.79 14.28
N TYR A 20 3.05 17.13 15.39
CA TYR A 20 1.70 16.92 15.88
C TYR A 20 1.49 17.82 17.10
N LYS A 21 0.52 18.77 17.03
CA LYS A 21 0.34 19.85 18.03
C LYS A 21 1.70 20.56 18.30
N ASP A 22 2.07 20.71 19.57
CA ASP A 22 3.33 21.32 19.99
C ASP A 22 4.40 20.29 20.38
N HIS A 23 4.23 19.03 19.96
CA HIS A 23 5.15 17.95 20.28
C HIS A 23 6.41 17.97 19.40
N LEU A 24 7.34 17.08 19.68
CA LEU A 24 8.62 16.98 18.97
C LEU A 24 8.42 16.66 17.48
N LYS A 25 9.23 17.27 16.65
CA LYS A 25 9.32 16.90 15.24
C LYS A 25 9.63 15.41 15.12
N THR A 26 8.77 14.71 14.41
CA THR A 26 8.79 13.25 14.30
C THR A 26 8.90 12.82 12.84
N THR A 27 9.67 11.78 12.57
CA THR A 27 9.74 11.12 11.27
C THR A 27 9.07 9.76 11.35
N ILE A 28 8.27 9.40 10.35
CA ILE A 28 7.78 8.05 10.15
C ILE A 28 8.21 7.56 8.78
N HIS A 29 8.56 6.27 8.67
CA HIS A 29 8.97 5.64 7.41
C HIS A 29 7.83 4.89 6.73
N MET A 30 6.69 4.74 7.38
CA MET A 30 5.46 4.26 6.75
C MET A 30 4.88 5.36 5.87
N LEU A 31 4.68 5.05 4.59
CA LEU A 31 4.25 6.02 3.58
C LEU A 31 2.73 6.19 3.53
N GLY A 32 2.29 7.39 3.16
CA GLY A 32 0.89 7.77 3.03
C GLY A 32 0.39 8.69 4.14
N LYS A 33 -0.43 9.66 3.77
CA LYS A 33 -0.98 10.67 4.70
C LYS A 33 -1.70 10.05 5.90
N HIS A 34 -2.45 8.98 5.67
CA HIS A 34 -3.15 8.25 6.74
C HIS A 34 -2.20 7.65 7.79
N GLN A 35 -0.94 7.40 7.46
CA GLN A 35 0.05 6.91 8.43
C GLN A 35 0.49 8.01 9.39
N VAL A 36 0.50 9.27 8.95
CA VAL A 36 0.73 10.41 9.85
C VAL A 36 -0.43 10.56 10.84
N GLU A 37 -1.65 10.36 10.38
CA GLU A 37 -2.86 10.35 11.23
C GLU A 37 -2.81 9.18 12.24
N ASN A 38 -2.41 7.99 11.81
CA ASN A 38 -2.21 6.82 12.69
C ASN A 38 -1.12 7.08 13.74
N ALA A 39 0.00 7.68 13.34
CA ALA A 39 1.08 8.05 14.26
C ALA A 39 0.62 9.08 15.29
N SER A 40 -0.18 10.07 14.88
CA SER A 40 -0.77 11.06 15.79
C SER A 40 -1.73 10.41 16.78
N ALA A 41 -2.55 9.46 16.34
CA ALA A 41 -3.43 8.68 17.22
C ALA A 41 -2.62 7.83 18.22
N ALA A 42 -1.55 7.19 17.77
CA ALA A 42 -0.66 6.43 18.64
C ALA A 42 0.01 7.34 19.69
N TRP A 43 0.36 8.57 19.32
CA TRP A 43 0.86 9.58 20.25
C TRP A 43 -0.15 9.87 21.36
N GLU A 44 -1.41 10.18 20.99
CA GLU A 44 -2.48 10.43 21.96
C GLU A 44 -2.74 9.23 22.88
N ILE A 45 -2.70 8.02 22.37
CA ILE A 45 -2.84 6.81 23.19
C ILE A 45 -1.72 6.73 24.23
N CYS A 46 -0.48 7.02 23.86
CA CYS A 46 0.65 7.05 24.78
C CYS A 46 0.47 8.12 25.87
N LEU A 47 -0.01 9.31 25.50
CA LEU A 47 -0.26 10.40 26.45
C LEU A 47 -1.44 10.11 27.41
N ALA A 48 -2.42 9.33 26.97
CA ALA A 48 -3.56 8.92 27.78
C ALA A 48 -3.24 7.84 28.80
N LEU A 49 -2.06 7.22 28.75
CA LEU A 49 -1.62 6.23 29.74
C LEU A 49 -1.45 6.85 31.14
N PRO A 50 -1.70 6.07 32.21
CA PRO A 50 -1.39 6.47 33.57
C PRO A 50 0.07 6.95 33.71
N ALA A 51 0.34 7.92 34.56
CA ALA A 51 1.65 8.58 34.65
C ALA A 51 2.83 7.62 34.81
N TYR A 52 2.64 6.52 35.53
CA TYR A 52 3.68 5.50 35.78
C TYR A 52 3.95 4.58 34.59
N LEU A 53 3.07 4.57 33.54
CA LEU A 53 3.24 3.83 32.30
C LEU A 53 3.51 4.74 31.10
N ARG A 54 3.32 6.05 31.26
CA ARG A 54 3.45 7.02 30.18
C ARG A 54 4.92 7.17 29.76
N PRO A 55 5.26 6.84 28.51
CA PRO A 55 6.61 7.08 28.00
C PRO A 55 6.87 8.60 27.83
N SER A 56 8.13 8.99 27.88
CA SER A 56 8.51 10.34 27.51
C SER A 56 8.27 10.60 26.02
N GLU A 57 8.11 11.87 25.63
CA GLU A 57 7.91 12.26 24.22
C GLU A 57 9.03 11.73 23.31
N GLU A 58 10.28 11.75 23.79
CA GLU A 58 11.42 11.23 23.05
C GLU A 58 11.33 9.71 22.81
N VAL A 59 10.78 8.96 23.77
CA VAL A 59 10.53 7.51 23.62
C VAL A 59 9.42 7.26 22.60
N ILE A 60 8.33 8.05 22.64
CA ILE A 60 7.23 7.98 21.66
C ILE A 60 7.78 8.28 20.27
N ARG A 61 8.50 9.39 20.10
CA ARG A 61 9.11 9.80 18.84
C ARG A 61 9.97 8.69 18.23
N LYS A 62 10.91 8.15 19.02
CA LYS A 62 11.77 7.04 18.57
C LYS A 62 11.01 5.76 18.25
N GLY A 63 9.93 5.49 18.99
CA GLY A 63 9.04 4.35 18.70
C GLY A 63 8.36 4.50 17.35
N LEU A 64 7.80 5.67 17.06
CA LEU A 64 7.15 5.97 15.78
C LEU A 64 8.15 5.95 14.60
N GLU A 65 9.35 6.48 14.79
CA GLU A 65 10.42 6.47 13.78
C GLU A 65 10.85 5.03 13.40
N LYS A 66 10.86 4.12 14.38
CA LYS A 66 11.21 2.70 14.17
C LYS A 66 10.03 1.84 13.73
N ALA A 67 8.81 2.37 13.78
CA ALA A 67 7.62 1.60 13.45
C ALA A 67 7.64 1.17 11.98
N GLN A 68 7.39 -0.11 11.74
CA GLN A 68 7.29 -0.71 10.42
C GLN A 68 6.04 -1.59 10.37
N TRP A 69 5.38 -1.60 9.23
CA TRP A 69 4.26 -2.48 8.99
C TRP A 69 4.35 -3.07 7.59
N PRO A 70 4.85 -4.29 7.44
CA PRO A 70 5.00 -4.94 6.15
C PRO A 70 3.71 -4.94 5.33
N GLY A 71 3.82 -4.69 4.02
CA GLY A 71 2.68 -4.65 3.12
C GLY A 71 1.76 -3.44 3.27
N ARG A 72 2.26 -2.31 3.78
CA ARG A 72 1.55 -1.03 3.80
C ARG A 72 2.33 0.01 3.02
N PHE A 73 2.06 0.11 1.72
CA PHE A 73 2.78 0.92 0.74
C PHE A 73 4.30 0.74 0.87
N GLU A 74 4.70 -0.51 1.00
CA GLU A 74 6.09 -0.93 1.23
C GLU A 74 6.84 -0.96 -0.11
N ILE A 75 7.99 -0.29 -0.20
CA ILE A 75 8.84 -0.32 -1.38
C ILE A 75 9.76 -1.54 -1.28
N TRP A 76 9.60 -2.51 -2.18
CA TRP A 76 10.46 -3.69 -2.26
C TRP A 76 11.66 -3.46 -3.17
N GLU A 77 11.45 -2.73 -4.28
CA GLU A 77 12.50 -2.44 -5.26
C GLU A 77 12.44 -0.98 -5.68
N LYS A 78 13.58 -0.46 -6.12
CA LYS A 78 13.70 0.94 -6.56
C LYS A 78 13.84 1.10 -8.07
N ASN A 79 14.06 0.01 -8.83
CA ASN A 79 14.28 0.10 -10.29
C ASN A 79 14.01 -1.22 -11.05
N PRO A 80 12.81 -1.44 -11.63
CA PRO A 80 11.64 -0.57 -11.50
C PRO A 80 11.20 -0.45 -10.05
N VAL A 81 10.41 0.55 -9.73
CA VAL A 81 9.84 0.66 -8.38
C VAL A 81 8.78 -0.41 -8.21
N VAL A 82 8.94 -1.29 -7.22
CA VAL A 82 7.93 -2.28 -6.85
C VAL A 82 7.39 -1.94 -5.47
N ILE A 83 6.07 -1.74 -5.41
CA ILE A 83 5.34 -1.40 -4.19
C ILE A 83 4.39 -2.52 -3.84
N VAL A 84 4.31 -2.79 -2.56
CA VAL A 84 3.40 -3.79 -2.00
C VAL A 84 2.44 -3.11 -1.03
N ASP A 85 1.14 -3.29 -1.25
CA ASP A 85 0.10 -2.75 -0.39
C ASP A 85 -1.03 -3.75 -0.12
N GLY A 86 -1.43 -3.83 1.13
CA GLY A 86 -2.50 -4.72 1.57
C GLY A 86 -3.92 -4.16 1.36
N ALA A 87 -4.14 -3.22 0.47
CA ALA A 87 -5.46 -2.67 0.15
C ALA A 87 -6.41 -3.79 -0.31
N HIS A 88 -7.38 -4.14 0.53
CA HIS A 88 -8.31 -5.25 0.33
C HIS A 88 -9.77 -4.86 0.61
N ASN A 89 -10.04 -3.58 0.76
CA ASN A 89 -11.35 -2.99 0.93
C ASN A 89 -11.41 -1.60 0.26
N PRO A 90 -12.59 -0.99 0.04
CA PRO A 90 -12.72 0.29 -0.63
C PRO A 90 -11.93 1.44 0.03
N GLN A 91 -11.90 1.50 1.36
CA GLN A 91 -11.14 2.50 2.10
C GLN A 91 -9.63 2.37 1.85
N GLY A 92 -9.11 1.14 1.89
CA GLY A 92 -7.71 0.85 1.56
C GLY A 92 -7.37 1.19 0.10
N ALA A 93 -8.29 0.89 -0.84
CA ALA A 93 -8.14 1.26 -2.25
C ALA A 93 -8.04 2.78 -2.45
N GLY A 94 -8.87 3.55 -1.75
CA GLY A 94 -8.79 5.03 -1.76
C GLY A 94 -7.46 5.55 -1.20
N ALA A 95 -6.98 4.97 -0.10
CA ALA A 95 -5.68 5.33 0.48
C ALA A 95 -4.52 4.99 -0.47
N LEU A 96 -4.56 3.81 -1.13
CA LEU A 96 -3.59 3.38 -2.12
C LEU A 96 -3.57 4.34 -3.32
N LYS A 97 -4.74 4.66 -3.89
CA LYS A 97 -4.86 5.63 -4.99
C LYS A 97 -4.21 6.96 -4.65
N ASN A 98 -4.59 7.54 -3.52
CA ASN A 98 -4.03 8.81 -3.05
C ASN A 98 -2.51 8.75 -2.86
N ALA A 99 -1.97 7.64 -2.36
CA ALA A 99 -0.54 7.45 -2.19
C ALA A 99 0.18 7.38 -3.55
N ILE A 100 -0.35 6.61 -4.51
CA ILE A 100 0.19 6.51 -5.87
C ILE A 100 0.22 7.91 -6.53
N GLU A 101 -0.89 8.62 -6.52
CA GLU A 101 -1.01 9.96 -7.11
C GLU A 101 -0.05 10.97 -6.46
N ASN A 102 0.17 10.86 -5.15
CA ASN A 102 1.05 11.77 -4.42
C ASN A 102 2.54 11.50 -4.67
N TYR A 103 2.95 10.22 -4.70
CA TYR A 103 4.37 9.87 -4.81
C TYR A 103 4.84 9.64 -6.26
N PHE A 104 3.92 9.37 -7.19
CA PHE A 104 4.21 9.00 -8.58
C PHE A 104 3.28 9.68 -9.60
N PRO A 105 3.08 11.01 -9.53
CA PRO A 105 2.05 11.71 -10.33
C PRO A 105 2.21 11.54 -11.85
N ASP A 106 3.44 11.40 -12.35
CA ASP A 106 3.75 11.38 -13.78
C ASP A 106 4.37 10.04 -14.24
N ARG A 107 4.13 8.96 -13.49
CA ARG A 107 4.68 7.64 -13.79
C ARG A 107 3.64 6.73 -14.40
N THR A 108 4.09 5.82 -15.25
CA THR A 108 3.28 4.67 -15.68
C THR A 108 3.18 3.66 -14.56
N ILE A 109 1.95 3.31 -14.16
CA ILE A 109 1.69 2.41 -13.05
C ILE A 109 1.11 1.11 -13.58
N HIS A 110 1.71 -0.03 -13.21
CA HIS A 110 1.24 -1.38 -13.52
C HIS A 110 0.69 -2.04 -12.28
N GLY A 111 -0.52 -2.62 -12.38
CA GLY A 111 -1.15 -3.32 -11.26
C GLY A 111 -0.91 -4.83 -11.29
N VAL A 112 -0.64 -5.44 -10.13
CA VAL A 112 -0.73 -6.88 -9.90
C VAL A 112 -1.72 -7.10 -8.77
N MET A 113 -2.89 -7.67 -9.08
CA MET A 113 -4.00 -7.80 -8.14
C MET A 113 -4.33 -9.25 -7.83
N GLY A 114 -4.35 -9.60 -6.53
CA GLY A 114 -4.89 -10.87 -6.04
C GLY A 114 -5.87 -10.62 -4.91
N VAL A 115 -7.07 -11.20 -4.98
CA VAL A 115 -8.15 -10.88 -4.05
C VAL A 115 -8.93 -12.13 -3.61
N PHE A 116 -9.56 -12.07 -2.44
CA PHE A 116 -10.45 -13.10 -1.94
C PHE A 116 -11.90 -12.88 -2.36
N LYS A 117 -12.68 -13.98 -2.50
CA LYS A 117 -14.10 -14.01 -2.87
C LYS A 117 -15.00 -13.19 -1.95
N ASP A 118 -14.65 -13.13 -0.66
CA ASP A 118 -15.41 -12.43 0.38
C ASP A 118 -15.14 -10.93 0.45
N LYS A 119 -14.27 -10.40 -0.43
CA LYS A 119 -13.95 -8.97 -0.48
C LYS A 119 -14.78 -8.23 -1.52
N ASP A 120 -15.05 -6.97 -1.24
CA ASP A 120 -15.76 -6.08 -2.16
C ASP A 120 -14.81 -5.56 -3.26
N TYR A 121 -14.27 -6.50 -4.04
CA TYR A 121 -13.29 -6.18 -5.07
C TYR A 121 -13.88 -5.35 -6.22
N LYS A 122 -15.20 -5.34 -6.40
CA LYS A 122 -15.85 -4.50 -7.42
C LYS A 122 -15.68 -3.02 -7.09
N HIS A 123 -15.96 -2.60 -5.85
CA HIS A 123 -15.73 -1.22 -5.43
C HIS A 123 -14.23 -0.87 -5.34
N ILE A 124 -13.37 -1.83 -4.99
CA ILE A 124 -11.91 -1.62 -5.07
C ILE A 124 -11.50 -1.26 -6.51
N ILE A 125 -11.98 -2.03 -7.49
CA ILE A 125 -11.69 -1.81 -8.92
C ILE A 125 -12.28 -0.49 -9.39
N GLU A 126 -13.51 -0.17 -9.03
CA GLU A 126 -14.15 1.10 -9.37
C GLU A 126 -13.33 2.32 -8.93
N ILE A 127 -12.79 2.27 -7.70
CA ILE A 127 -11.93 3.34 -7.16
C ILE A 127 -10.62 3.46 -7.93
N LEU A 128 -10.04 2.32 -8.34
CA LEU A 128 -8.69 2.24 -8.92
C LEU A 128 -8.68 2.19 -10.46
N LYS A 129 -9.83 2.19 -11.14
CA LYS A 129 -9.96 1.95 -12.58
C LYS A 129 -9.10 2.85 -13.47
N ASP A 130 -8.88 4.09 -13.03
CA ASP A 130 -8.12 5.09 -13.78
C ASP A 130 -6.66 5.24 -13.26
N THR A 131 -6.24 4.38 -12.31
CA THR A 131 -4.93 4.49 -11.67
C THR A 131 -3.83 3.75 -12.45
N PHE A 132 -4.18 2.66 -13.14
CA PHE A 132 -3.22 1.76 -13.77
C PHE A 132 -3.25 1.87 -15.29
N ALA A 133 -2.08 1.77 -15.92
CA ALA A 133 -1.95 1.63 -17.37
C ALA A 133 -2.36 0.24 -17.87
N ASP A 134 -2.15 -0.77 -17.05
CA ASP A 134 -2.61 -2.15 -17.23
C ASP A 134 -2.63 -2.89 -15.88
N VAL A 135 -3.38 -4.01 -15.84
CA VAL A 135 -3.49 -4.85 -14.64
C VAL A 135 -3.27 -6.32 -14.99
N THR A 136 -2.45 -6.99 -14.19
CA THR A 136 -2.34 -8.46 -14.20
C THR A 136 -3.06 -8.99 -12.96
N VAL A 137 -4.12 -9.75 -13.17
CA VAL A 137 -4.89 -10.37 -12.09
C VAL A 137 -4.33 -11.76 -11.82
N THR A 138 -4.11 -12.07 -10.55
CA THR A 138 -3.56 -13.37 -10.12
C THR A 138 -4.38 -13.98 -8.99
N ARG A 139 -4.08 -15.25 -8.65
CA ARG A 139 -4.69 -15.90 -7.50
C ARG A 139 -4.09 -15.38 -6.19
N ALA A 140 -4.93 -15.08 -5.22
CA ALA A 140 -4.48 -15.00 -3.85
C ALA A 140 -4.23 -16.44 -3.31
N ARG A 141 -3.47 -16.59 -2.21
CA ARG A 141 -3.18 -17.91 -1.65
C ARG A 141 -4.41 -18.53 -0.98
N GLY A 142 -4.68 -19.81 -1.31
CA GLY A 142 -5.68 -20.63 -0.63
C GLY A 142 -7.05 -20.66 -1.31
N VAL A 143 -7.94 -21.49 -0.77
CA VAL A 143 -9.26 -21.80 -1.35
C VAL A 143 -10.23 -20.63 -1.42
N ARG A 144 -9.96 -19.56 -0.68
CA ARG A 144 -10.76 -18.32 -0.70
C ARG A 144 -10.41 -17.40 -1.85
N SER A 145 -9.35 -17.69 -2.61
CA SER A 145 -8.98 -16.88 -3.78
C SER A 145 -10.14 -16.75 -4.73
N GLU A 146 -10.38 -15.55 -5.24
CA GLU A 146 -11.28 -15.35 -6.37
C GLU A 146 -10.61 -15.84 -7.66
N GLU A 147 -11.41 -16.26 -8.62
CA GLU A 147 -10.94 -16.66 -9.94
C GLU A 147 -10.43 -15.44 -10.71
N PRO A 148 -9.18 -15.46 -11.20
CA PRO A 148 -8.61 -14.31 -11.92
C PRO A 148 -9.46 -13.86 -13.11
N ALA A 149 -10.08 -14.79 -13.83
CA ALA A 149 -10.95 -14.47 -14.97
C ALA A 149 -12.17 -13.63 -14.57
N LEU A 150 -12.77 -13.88 -13.39
CA LEU A 150 -13.91 -13.10 -12.89
C LEU A 150 -13.49 -11.69 -12.50
N VAL A 151 -12.37 -11.56 -11.82
CA VAL A 151 -11.83 -10.25 -11.43
C VAL A 151 -11.40 -9.45 -12.67
N ALA A 152 -10.75 -10.11 -13.64
CA ALA A 152 -10.35 -9.49 -14.91
C ALA A 152 -11.56 -9.00 -15.72
N LYS A 153 -12.69 -9.74 -15.68
CA LYS A 153 -13.94 -9.29 -16.30
C LYS A 153 -14.43 -7.99 -15.68
N VAL A 154 -14.41 -7.87 -14.35
CA VAL A 154 -14.83 -6.63 -13.67
C VAL A 154 -13.94 -5.45 -14.07
N TRP A 155 -12.63 -5.61 -14.18
CA TRP A 155 -11.73 -4.57 -14.69
C TRP A 155 -12.14 -4.11 -16.10
N LYS A 156 -12.46 -5.06 -17.00
CA LYS A 156 -12.92 -4.77 -18.36
C LYS A 156 -14.28 -4.05 -18.37
N ASP A 157 -15.21 -4.47 -17.52
CA ASP A 157 -16.52 -3.84 -17.38
C ASP A 157 -16.41 -2.38 -16.92
N TYR A 158 -15.33 -2.01 -16.20
CA TYR A 158 -14.98 -0.62 -15.83
C TYR A 158 -14.07 0.10 -16.84
N GLY A 159 -13.86 -0.50 -18.03
CA GLY A 159 -13.15 0.18 -19.15
C GLY A 159 -11.64 -0.09 -19.23
N MET A 160 -11.08 -0.94 -18.37
CA MET A 160 -9.68 -1.32 -18.46
C MET A 160 -9.48 -2.36 -19.58
N GLU A 161 -8.95 -1.93 -20.73
CA GLU A 161 -8.73 -2.82 -21.88
C GLU A 161 -7.52 -3.76 -21.68
N LYS A 162 -6.47 -3.27 -21.05
CA LYS A 162 -5.21 -4.00 -20.87
C LYS A 162 -5.21 -4.81 -19.58
N VAL A 163 -6.02 -5.88 -19.54
CA VAL A 163 -6.08 -6.81 -18.40
C VAL A 163 -5.58 -8.18 -18.82
N ARG A 164 -4.68 -8.74 -18.02
CA ARG A 164 -4.14 -10.11 -18.15
C ARG A 164 -4.49 -10.94 -16.92
N THR A 165 -4.41 -12.24 -17.07
CA THR A 165 -4.56 -13.18 -15.95
C THR A 165 -3.36 -14.10 -15.88
N GLU A 166 -2.89 -14.36 -14.67
CA GLU A 166 -1.83 -15.34 -14.37
C GLU A 166 -2.21 -16.07 -13.08
N ASP A 167 -2.11 -17.38 -13.09
CA ASP A 167 -2.50 -18.16 -11.91
C ASP A 167 -1.50 -18.00 -10.76
N LEU A 168 -0.22 -17.89 -11.06
CA LEU A 168 0.84 -17.80 -10.07
C LEU A 168 1.24 -16.34 -9.84
N PRO A 169 1.19 -15.83 -8.58
CA PRO A 169 1.60 -14.47 -8.26
C PRO A 169 3.04 -14.12 -8.69
N ALA A 170 3.95 -15.06 -8.55
CA ALA A 170 5.34 -14.91 -8.95
C ALA A 170 5.48 -14.68 -10.47
N GLU A 171 4.78 -15.47 -11.28
CA GLU A 171 4.75 -15.29 -12.74
C GLU A 171 4.07 -13.98 -13.14
N ALA A 172 3.00 -13.59 -12.42
CA ALA A 172 2.35 -12.31 -12.65
C ALA A 172 3.31 -11.12 -12.43
N LEU A 173 4.08 -11.15 -11.35
CA LEU A 173 5.08 -10.13 -11.04
C LEU A 173 6.22 -10.16 -12.05
N LYS A 174 6.81 -11.32 -12.34
CA LYS A 174 7.89 -11.50 -13.31
C LYS A 174 7.52 -10.93 -14.68
N LYS A 175 6.39 -11.36 -15.25
CA LYS A 175 5.91 -10.87 -16.56
C LYS A 175 5.57 -9.36 -16.53
N THR A 176 5.17 -8.84 -15.39
CA THR A 176 4.94 -7.40 -15.24
C THR A 176 6.27 -6.65 -15.22
N ARG A 177 7.30 -7.15 -14.53
CA ARG A 177 8.66 -6.57 -14.55
C ARG A 177 9.27 -6.57 -15.97
N GLU A 178 9.17 -7.69 -16.69
CA GLU A 178 9.75 -7.85 -18.03
C GLU A 178 9.20 -6.84 -19.05
N LYS A 179 7.94 -6.40 -18.90
CA LYS A 179 7.31 -5.41 -19.80
C LYS A 179 7.47 -3.97 -19.31
N SER A 180 7.83 -3.75 -18.05
CA SER A 180 7.95 -2.43 -17.46
C SER A 180 9.23 -1.72 -17.92
N ALA A 181 9.12 -0.45 -18.25
CA ALA A 181 10.26 0.38 -18.57
C ALA A 181 10.98 0.86 -17.29
N LYS A 182 12.23 1.29 -17.47
CA LYS A 182 12.96 1.96 -16.39
C LYS A 182 12.22 3.24 -16.01
N GLY A 183 11.78 3.31 -14.76
CA GLY A 183 11.02 4.44 -14.27
C GLY A 183 9.53 4.17 -14.11
N ASP A 184 9.00 3.05 -14.60
CA ASP A 184 7.65 2.61 -14.28
C ASP A 184 7.54 2.16 -12.83
N VAL A 185 6.31 2.04 -12.35
CA VAL A 185 5.98 1.59 -11.01
C VAL A 185 5.08 0.37 -11.09
N ILE A 186 5.41 -0.67 -10.35
CA ILE A 186 4.59 -1.87 -10.21
C ILE A 186 3.97 -1.84 -8.82
N VAL A 187 2.65 -1.98 -8.73
CA VAL A 187 1.92 -2.00 -7.48
C VAL A 187 1.24 -3.35 -7.32
N ILE A 188 1.61 -4.06 -6.26
CA ILE A 188 1.05 -5.35 -5.88
C ILE A 188 0.04 -5.12 -4.76
N PHE A 189 -1.23 -5.52 -4.96
CA PHE A 189 -2.30 -5.21 -4.01
C PHE A 189 -3.45 -6.22 -4.01
N GLY A 190 -4.38 -6.08 -3.05
CA GLY A 190 -5.63 -6.84 -2.96
C GLY A 190 -5.69 -7.85 -1.81
N SER A 191 -4.56 -8.40 -1.35
CA SER A 191 -4.49 -9.24 -0.16
C SER A 191 -3.08 -9.37 0.39
N LEU A 192 -2.92 -9.21 1.69
CA LEU A 192 -1.63 -9.46 2.37
C LEU A 192 -1.20 -10.93 2.30
N SER A 193 -2.15 -11.85 2.14
CA SER A 193 -1.85 -13.30 2.18
C SER A 193 -1.03 -13.78 0.99
N PHE A 194 -1.17 -13.17 -0.19
CA PHE A 194 -0.35 -13.58 -1.32
C PHE A 194 1.01 -12.86 -1.35
N LEU A 195 1.13 -11.74 -0.64
CA LEU A 195 2.39 -11.01 -0.51
C LEU A 195 3.47 -11.84 0.20
N GLN A 196 3.07 -12.61 1.21
CA GLN A 196 3.99 -13.54 1.88
C GLN A 196 4.52 -14.60 0.91
N SER A 197 3.66 -15.12 0.03
CA SER A 197 4.07 -16.10 -0.98
C SER A 197 5.05 -15.54 -2.00
N LEU A 198 4.94 -14.24 -2.32
CA LEU A 198 5.90 -13.59 -3.20
C LEU A 198 7.27 -13.40 -2.54
N LYS A 199 7.32 -13.04 -1.26
CA LYS A 199 8.59 -12.97 -0.52
C LYS A 199 9.30 -14.32 -0.46
N GLU A 200 8.57 -15.39 -0.11
CA GLU A 200 9.10 -16.75 -0.07
C GLU A 200 9.66 -17.21 -1.44
N TRP A 201 9.09 -16.72 -2.53
CA TRP A 201 9.56 -17.03 -3.88
C TRP A 201 10.81 -16.22 -4.25
N GLU A 202 10.87 -14.93 -3.93
CA GLU A 202 12.04 -14.06 -4.20
C GLU A 202 13.29 -14.45 -3.40
N GLU A 203 13.11 -15.07 -2.23
CA GLU A 203 14.22 -15.58 -1.41
C GLU A 203 14.80 -16.92 -1.94
N GLN A 204 14.15 -17.56 -2.92
CA GLN A 204 14.56 -18.85 -3.52
C GLN A 204 15.24 -18.70 -4.90
N ASP A 205 15.16 -17.53 -5.52
CA ASP A 205 15.88 -17.16 -6.77
C ASP A 205 17.16 -16.38 -6.45
#